data_4496de1f1e737904b96be186bb56ede5
#
_entry.id   4496de1f1e737904b96be186bb56ede5
#
_cell.length_a   1.000
_cell.length_b   1.000
_cell.length_c   1.000
_cell.angle_alpha   90.00
_cell.angle_beta   90.00
_cell.angle_gamma   90.00
#
_symmetry.space_group_name_H-M   'P 1'
#
loop_
_entity.id
_entity.type
_entity.pdbx_description
1 polymer ?
#
loop_
_entity_poly.entity_id
_entity_poly.type
_entity_poly.pdbx_seq_one_letter_code
_entity_poly.pdbx_strand_id
1 'polypeptide(L)'
;MENKEFVIVVDFGGQYNQLIARRVRENHVYCEVYPYNKALEKIKELKPQGIIFTGGPNSVYEENSPKIEKEIFELGIPVLGMCYGMQFMAHTLGGEVKSADNREFGKTPTKVDTTSPLFKGLDEDQVVWMSHVDYVAKVPEGFEIIAHTKDCPVASMQNKERKLYAMQYHAEVLHTEHGKEMLHNFLYEVCGFTGTWTMANYAKTAIDEIRNTVGDGKVLLALSGGVDSSVAAALISKAVGDQLTCIFVDHGLMRKNEGDEVEAAFKDSGMHFIRVDAEKRFLDKLAGLEDPEAKRKAIGEEFIRVFEDEGRKIGSVDFLAQGTIYPDVIESGTGEAEVIKSHHNVGGLPAVVDFKGLIEPLRNLFKDEVRELGAELGLADYLVWRQPFPGPGLAIRVMGEITKDKLDILRDADYIFRDEIAKAGLDRDINQYFAVLTSTRTVGVMGDFRTYDYTLALRGVTTTDFMTADWARIPYDVLDTISRRIVNEVQHINRIVYDITSKPPATIEWE
;
A
#
# COMPACT_ATOMS: atom_id res chain seq x y z
N MET A 1 22.20 -2.74 -15.73
CA MET A 1 21.60 -1.68 -14.88
C MET A 1 22.71 -0.67 -14.55
N GLU A 2 23.04 0.19 -15.53
CA GLU A 2 24.05 1.23 -15.33
C GLU A 2 23.39 2.44 -14.63
N ASN A 3 24.00 2.87 -13.51
CA ASN A 3 23.69 4.10 -12.75
C ASN A 3 22.26 4.30 -12.23
N LYS A 4 21.68 3.33 -11.57
CA LYS A 4 20.45 3.56 -10.83
C LYS A 4 20.79 4.24 -9.49
N GLU A 5 20.38 5.51 -9.34
CA GLU A 5 20.42 6.21 -8.05
C GLU A 5 19.52 5.51 -7.05
N PHE A 6 20.06 5.02 -5.92
CA PHE A 6 19.22 4.37 -4.93
C PHE A 6 19.83 4.31 -3.52
N VAL A 7 18.94 4.14 -2.55
CA VAL A 7 19.21 3.99 -1.12
C VAL A 7 18.88 2.56 -0.69
N ILE A 8 19.66 1.98 0.20
CA ILE A 8 19.26 0.81 0.98
C ILE A 8 18.77 1.27 2.35
N VAL A 9 17.53 0.91 2.67
CA VAL A 9 16.96 1.05 4.00
C VAL A 9 17.19 -0.25 4.75
N VAL A 10 17.93 -0.17 5.85
CA VAL A 10 18.26 -1.33 6.69
C VAL A 10 17.24 -1.43 7.82
N ASP A 11 16.49 -2.51 7.81
CA ASP A 11 15.44 -2.77 8.79
C ASP A 11 15.98 -3.48 10.04
N PHE A 12 15.89 -2.80 11.18
CA PHE A 12 16.20 -3.34 12.50
C PHE A 12 14.97 -3.87 13.26
N GLY A 13 13.85 -4.07 12.58
CA GLY A 13 12.61 -4.56 13.18
C GLY A 13 11.69 -3.46 13.72
N GLY A 14 11.91 -2.22 13.33
CA GLY A 14 11.07 -1.09 13.72
C GLY A 14 9.72 -1.07 12.99
N GLN A 15 8.74 -0.38 13.57
CA GLN A 15 7.39 -0.28 13.01
C GLN A 15 7.30 0.62 11.76
N TYR A 16 8.27 1.52 11.56
CA TYR A 16 8.21 2.58 10.54
C TYR A 16 9.14 2.35 9.34
N ASN A 17 9.70 1.14 9.17
CA ASN A 17 10.62 0.82 8.07
C ASN A 17 10.01 1.11 6.68
N GLN A 18 8.77 0.69 6.45
CA GLN A 18 8.07 0.96 5.19
C GLN A 18 7.75 2.44 5.01
N LEU A 19 7.47 3.15 6.10
CA LEU A 19 7.21 4.58 6.04
C LEU A 19 8.48 5.37 5.68
N ILE A 20 9.65 4.97 6.19
CA ILE A 20 10.95 5.54 5.78
C ILE A 20 11.17 5.31 4.27
N ALA A 21 10.97 4.09 3.79
CA ALA A 21 11.09 3.78 2.37
C ALA A 21 10.16 4.64 1.51
N ARG A 22 8.91 4.80 1.94
CA ARG A 22 7.94 5.66 1.27
C ARG A 22 8.39 7.13 1.24
N ARG A 23 8.92 7.68 2.35
CA ARG A 23 9.45 9.06 2.39
C ARG A 23 10.64 9.26 1.46
N VAL A 24 11.51 8.26 1.32
CA VAL A 24 12.61 8.28 0.33
C VAL A 24 12.05 8.35 -1.10
N ARG A 25 11.04 7.52 -1.42
CA ARG A 25 10.37 7.51 -2.73
C ARG A 25 9.64 8.83 -3.04
N GLU A 26 8.97 9.42 -2.06
CA GLU A 26 8.34 10.75 -2.17
C GLU A 26 9.37 11.87 -2.45
N ASN A 27 10.64 11.64 -2.18
CA ASN A 27 11.74 12.51 -2.58
C ASN A 27 12.35 12.13 -3.95
N HIS A 28 11.64 11.37 -4.76
CA HIS A 28 12.07 10.94 -6.09
C HIS A 28 13.37 10.14 -6.12
N VAL A 29 13.66 9.40 -5.05
CA VAL A 29 14.82 8.51 -4.92
C VAL A 29 14.32 7.08 -4.76
N TYR A 30 14.85 6.17 -5.58
CA TYR A 30 14.55 4.74 -5.42
C TYR A 30 15.16 4.19 -4.14
N CYS A 31 14.47 3.25 -3.47
CA CYS A 31 15.03 2.54 -2.33
C CYS A 31 14.55 1.09 -2.27
N GLU A 32 15.36 0.27 -1.63
CA GLU A 32 15.04 -1.12 -1.28
C GLU A 32 15.21 -1.32 0.22
N VAL A 33 14.36 -2.16 0.82
CA VAL A 33 14.41 -2.47 2.25
C VAL A 33 14.99 -3.86 2.43
N TYR A 34 16.02 -3.98 3.26
CA TYR A 34 16.63 -5.26 3.62
C TYR A 34 16.73 -5.42 5.13
N PRO A 35 16.45 -6.61 5.68
CA PRO A 35 16.67 -6.88 7.09
C PRO A 35 18.17 -6.80 7.42
N TYR A 36 18.49 -6.36 8.63
CA TYR A 36 19.86 -6.07 9.09
C TYR A 36 20.84 -7.22 8.83
N ASN A 37 20.41 -8.47 8.97
CA ASN A 37 21.24 -9.66 8.80
C ASN A 37 21.63 -9.98 7.33
N LYS A 38 20.96 -9.37 6.35
CA LYS A 38 21.26 -9.51 4.92
C LYS A 38 21.79 -8.20 4.31
N ALA A 39 21.69 -7.09 5.04
CA ALA A 39 21.92 -5.76 4.50
C ALA A 39 23.36 -5.55 4.05
N LEU A 40 24.36 -5.98 4.83
CA LEU A 40 25.79 -5.75 4.47
C LEU A 40 26.17 -6.48 3.17
N GLU A 41 25.70 -7.71 2.97
CA GLU A 41 25.92 -8.47 1.74
C GLU A 41 25.30 -7.72 0.55
N LYS A 42 24.06 -7.29 0.67
CA LYS A 42 23.34 -6.56 -0.37
C LYS A 42 23.94 -5.19 -0.67
N ILE A 43 24.44 -4.47 0.32
CA ILE A 43 25.13 -3.20 0.14
C ILE A 43 26.41 -3.38 -0.65
N LYS A 44 27.19 -4.43 -0.36
CA LYS A 44 28.42 -4.76 -1.12
C LYS A 44 28.14 -5.18 -2.56
N GLU A 45 27.06 -5.94 -2.76
CA GLU A 45 26.61 -6.40 -4.08
C GLU A 45 26.10 -5.24 -4.94
N LEU A 46 25.17 -4.46 -4.39
CA LEU A 46 24.37 -3.46 -5.13
C LEU A 46 25.01 -2.07 -5.16
N LYS A 47 25.89 -1.75 -4.21
CA LYS A 47 26.63 -0.47 -4.09
C LYS A 47 25.70 0.75 -4.12
N PRO A 48 24.79 0.91 -3.14
CA PRO A 48 23.90 2.06 -3.06
C PRO A 48 24.70 3.36 -2.86
N GLN A 49 24.07 4.50 -3.18
CA GLN A 49 24.66 5.82 -2.96
C GLN A 49 24.34 6.39 -1.57
N GLY A 50 23.43 5.75 -0.83
CA GLY A 50 23.10 6.11 0.54
C GLY A 50 22.53 4.92 1.32
N ILE A 51 22.65 4.97 2.63
CA ILE A 51 22.13 3.95 3.55
C ILE A 51 21.32 4.66 4.62
N ILE A 52 20.14 4.13 4.95
CA ILE A 52 19.31 4.61 6.06
C ILE A 52 19.07 3.43 7.02
N PHE A 53 19.41 3.62 8.30
CA PHE A 53 19.11 2.69 9.38
C PHE A 53 17.79 3.08 10.04
N THR A 54 16.89 2.12 10.19
CA THR A 54 15.58 2.35 10.81
C THR A 54 15.64 2.35 12.34
N GLY A 55 14.53 2.61 12.99
CA GLY A 55 14.31 2.30 14.38
C GLY A 55 14.27 0.78 14.63
N GLY A 56 14.25 0.38 15.89
CA GLY A 56 14.14 -1.01 16.33
C GLY A 56 13.59 -1.11 17.75
N PRO A 57 13.05 -2.28 18.15
CA PRO A 57 12.40 -2.46 19.44
C PRO A 57 13.36 -2.70 20.61
N ASN A 58 14.64 -2.97 20.35
CA ASN A 58 15.62 -3.41 21.33
C ASN A 58 16.53 -2.29 21.80
N SER A 59 17.21 -2.50 22.95
CA SER A 59 18.33 -1.68 23.37
C SER A 59 19.63 -2.21 22.75
N VAL A 60 20.50 -1.32 22.24
CA VAL A 60 21.72 -1.71 21.49
C VAL A 60 22.74 -2.50 22.30
N TYR A 61 22.70 -2.40 23.62
CA TYR A 61 23.58 -3.12 24.54
C TYR A 61 23.05 -4.50 24.94
N GLU A 62 21.82 -4.87 24.54
CA GLU A 62 21.31 -6.21 24.75
C GLU A 62 22.04 -7.25 23.87
N GLU A 63 22.21 -8.47 24.39
CA GLU A 63 22.96 -9.52 23.72
C GLU A 63 22.33 -9.92 22.38
N ASN A 64 20.99 -9.99 22.34
CA ASN A 64 20.23 -10.40 21.15
C ASN A 64 19.74 -9.23 20.30
N SER A 65 20.25 -8.01 20.52
CA SER A 65 19.85 -6.86 19.71
C SER A 65 20.34 -6.97 18.26
N PRO A 66 19.55 -6.50 17.27
CA PRO A 66 19.95 -6.49 15.89
C PRO A 66 21.25 -5.72 15.67
N LYS A 67 22.27 -6.34 15.09
CA LYS A 67 23.59 -5.74 14.86
C LYS A 67 24.07 -6.07 13.45
N ILE A 68 24.89 -5.16 12.90
CA ILE A 68 25.60 -5.33 11.64
C ILE A 68 27.08 -5.13 11.91
N GLU A 69 27.94 -5.73 11.13
CA GLU A 69 29.39 -5.58 11.24
C GLU A 69 29.80 -4.11 11.04
N LYS A 70 30.74 -3.66 11.88
CA LYS A 70 31.27 -2.28 11.88
C LYS A 70 31.76 -1.82 10.51
N GLU A 71 32.15 -2.76 9.66
CA GLU A 71 32.61 -2.53 8.27
C GLU A 71 31.65 -1.65 7.46
N ILE A 72 30.34 -1.68 7.76
CA ILE A 72 29.35 -0.87 7.06
C ILE A 72 29.65 0.63 7.09
N PHE A 73 30.26 1.11 8.16
CA PHE A 73 30.68 2.50 8.32
C PHE A 73 32.00 2.84 7.63
N GLU A 74 32.69 1.82 7.09
CA GLU A 74 34.02 1.96 6.43
C GLU A 74 33.87 1.91 4.89
N LEU A 75 32.67 1.65 4.37
CA LEU A 75 32.40 1.55 2.94
C LEU A 75 32.44 2.90 2.19
N GLY A 76 32.52 4.04 2.92
CA GLY A 76 32.52 5.38 2.32
C GLY A 76 31.16 5.82 1.76
N ILE A 77 30.10 5.07 2.04
CA ILE A 77 28.72 5.40 1.65
C ILE A 77 28.09 6.27 2.73
N PRO A 78 27.39 7.36 2.38
CA PRO A 78 26.65 8.16 3.37
C PRO A 78 25.63 7.32 4.16
N VAL A 79 25.57 7.49 5.48
CA VAL A 79 24.66 6.77 6.38
C VAL A 79 23.85 7.74 7.20
N LEU A 80 22.53 7.53 7.26
CA LEU A 80 21.60 8.18 8.20
C LEU A 80 21.05 7.15 9.17
N GLY A 81 21.34 7.31 10.48
CA GLY A 81 20.76 6.47 11.53
C GLY A 81 19.54 7.14 12.18
N MET A 82 18.41 6.45 12.28
CA MET A 82 17.19 6.97 12.92
C MET A 82 16.84 6.13 14.16
N CYS A 83 16.58 6.78 15.28
CA CYS A 83 16.21 6.16 16.55
C CYS A 83 17.21 5.05 16.96
N TYR A 84 16.81 3.78 16.91
CA TYR A 84 17.73 2.65 17.15
C TYR A 84 18.96 2.70 16.24
N GLY A 85 18.81 3.09 14.95
CA GLY A 85 19.93 3.24 14.02
C GLY A 85 20.97 4.27 14.44
N MET A 86 20.54 5.36 15.11
CA MET A 86 21.45 6.32 15.73
C MET A 86 22.20 5.71 16.92
N GLN A 87 21.47 5.02 17.79
CA GLN A 87 22.05 4.37 18.97
C GLN A 87 23.05 3.28 18.55
N PHE A 88 22.69 2.48 17.54
CA PHE A 88 23.58 1.46 16.95
C PHE A 88 24.85 2.09 16.39
N MET A 89 24.75 3.19 15.64
CA MET A 89 25.91 3.91 15.10
C MET A 89 26.80 4.43 16.24
N ALA A 90 26.22 5.07 17.23
CA ALA A 90 26.97 5.61 18.37
C ALA A 90 27.70 4.50 19.13
N HIS A 91 26.99 3.44 19.51
CA HIS A 91 27.54 2.30 20.26
C HIS A 91 28.68 1.61 19.50
N THR A 92 28.48 1.33 18.21
CA THR A 92 29.46 0.62 17.36
C THR A 92 30.74 1.43 17.13
N LEU A 93 30.63 2.75 17.08
CA LEU A 93 31.76 3.66 16.85
C LEU A 93 32.43 4.17 18.13
N GLY A 94 32.05 3.67 19.31
CA GLY A 94 32.71 3.96 20.59
C GLY A 94 32.09 5.12 21.38
N GLY A 95 30.87 5.54 21.04
CA GLY A 95 30.04 6.38 21.86
C GLY A 95 29.39 5.61 23.00
N GLU A 96 28.58 6.30 23.81
CA GLU A 96 27.89 5.72 24.96
C GLU A 96 26.38 5.90 24.82
N VAL A 97 25.64 4.78 24.97
CA VAL A 97 24.18 4.76 24.98
C VAL A 97 23.71 4.35 26.38
N LYS A 98 22.74 5.07 26.92
CA LYS A 98 22.17 4.86 28.25
C LYS A 98 20.66 4.85 28.22
N SER A 99 20.06 4.18 29.18
CA SER A 99 18.65 4.35 29.48
C SER A 99 18.41 5.72 30.15
N ALA A 100 17.38 6.41 29.70
CA ALA A 100 17.04 7.74 30.21
C ALA A 100 16.25 7.64 31.53
N ASP A 101 16.54 8.56 32.45
CA ASP A 101 15.71 8.74 33.64
C ASP A 101 14.34 9.32 33.28
N ASN A 102 14.31 10.25 32.33
CA ASN A 102 13.11 10.81 31.73
C ASN A 102 12.97 10.32 30.29
N ARG A 103 11.91 9.60 30.03
CA ARG A 103 11.57 9.11 28.69
C ARG A 103 10.95 10.22 27.85
N GLU A 104 11.24 10.27 26.56
CA GLU A 104 10.60 11.23 25.65
C GLU A 104 9.66 10.52 24.68
N PHE A 105 8.37 10.84 24.77
CA PHE A 105 7.33 10.35 23.86
C PHE A 105 6.45 11.50 23.40
N GLY A 106 6.26 11.60 22.06
CA GLY A 106 5.40 12.60 21.45
C GLY A 106 6.13 13.79 20.87
N LYS A 107 5.40 14.89 20.67
CA LYS A 107 5.92 16.13 20.10
C LYS A 107 6.86 16.82 21.09
N THR A 108 8.10 16.99 20.70
CA THR A 108 9.17 17.53 21.55
C THR A 108 9.84 18.73 20.86
N PRO A 109 9.87 19.92 21.51
CA PRO A 109 10.66 21.06 21.05
C PRO A 109 12.15 20.71 21.01
N THR A 110 12.79 20.97 19.90
CA THR A 110 14.19 20.58 19.63
C THR A 110 14.94 21.75 19.00
N LYS A 111 16.13 22.02 19.49
CA LYS A 111 17.03 22.99 18.86
C LYS A 111 17.99 22.26 17.92
N VAL A 112 18.15 22.80 16.71
CA VAL A 112 19.02 22.24 15.67
C VAL A 112 20.09 23.23 15.24
N ASP A 113 21.25 22.70 14.84
CA ASP A 113 22.31 23.48 14.21
C ASP A 113 22.07 23.60 12.71
N THR A 114 21.58 24.75 12.28
CA THR A 114 21.25 25.02 10.87
C THR A 114 22.48 25.08 9.94
N THR A 115 23.69 25.03 10.48
CA THR A 115 24.93 24.92 9.68
C THR A 115 25.18 23.48 9.19
N SER A 116 24.47 22.51 9.76
CA SER A 116 24.49 21.13 9.28
C SER A 116 23.76 21.01 7.94
N PRO A 117 24.29 20.26 6.96
CA PRO A 117 23.59 19.98 5.72
C PRO A 117 22.21 19.37 5.97
N LEU A 118 22.04 18.59 7.04
CA LEU A 118 20.78 17.93 7.39
C LEU A 118 19.64 18.91 7.69
N PHE A 119 19.95 20.08 8.22
CA PHE A 119 19.00 21.13 8.61
C PHE A 119 19.05 22.37 7.70
N LYS A 120 19.65 22.24 6.52
CA LYS A 120 19.74 23.34 5.55
C LYS A 120 18.35 23.87 5.20
N GLY A 121 18.17 25.18 5.34
CA GLY A 121 16.91 25.87 5.03
C GLY A 121 15.82 25.75 6.09
N LEU A 122 16.11 25.14 7.24
CA LEU A 122 15.20 25.05 8.38
C LEU A 122 15.51 26.11 9.43
N ASP A 123 14.54 26.41 10.28
CA ASP A 123 14.72 27.26 11.45
C ASP A 123 15.43 26.50 12.59
N GLU A 124 16.07 27.22 13.51
CA GLU A 124 16.75 26.63 14.68
C GLU A 124 15.80 25.87 15.61
N ASP A 125 14.58 26.38 15.77
CA ASP A 125 13.56 25.79 16.62
C ASP A 125 12.68 24.82 15.78
N GLN A 126 12.69 23.55 16.13
CA GLN A 126 11.94 22.49 15.48
C GLN A 126 11.02 21.78 16.47
N VAL A 127 9.96 21.15 15.98
CA VAL A 127 9.13 20.21 16.73
C VAL A 127 9.26 18.82 16.09
N VAL A 128 9.78 17.87 16.85
CA VAL A 128 10.04 16.51 16.37
C VAL A 128 9.25 15.48 17.17
N TRP A 129 9.06 14.30 16.58
CA TRP A 129 8.39 13.18 17.25
C TRP A 129 9.43 12.26 17.88
N MET A 130 9.49 12.31 19.21
CA MET A 130 10.32 11.41 20.02
C MET A 130 9.53 10.16 20.41
N SER A 131 10.22 9.02 20.42
CA SER A 131 9.68 7.73 20.87
C SER A 131 10.84 6.84 21.32
N HIS A 132 11.46 7.19 22.48
CA HIS A 132 12.62 6.44 22.95
C HIS A 132 12.70 6.36 24.48
N VAL A 133 13.38 5.29 24.93
CA VAL A 133 13.78 5.07 26.32
C VAL A 133 15.28 5.26 26.46
N ASP A 134 16.05 4.77 25.50
CA ASP A 134 17.51 4.90 25.45
C ASP A 134 17.92 6.15 24.62
N TYR A 135 19.05 6.73 24.96
CA TYR A 135 19.60 7.90 24.27
C TYR A 135 21.13 7.82 24.20
N VAL A 136 21.70 8.54 23.25
CA VAL A 136 23.17 8.70 23.15
C VAL A 136 23.62 9.70 24.18
N ALA A 137 24.32 9.21 25.23
CA ALA A 137 24.86 10.02 26.32
C ALA A 137 26.21 10.66 25.95
N LYS A 138 26.98 9.99 25.06
CA LYS A 138 28.27 10.51 24.56
C LYS A 138 28.42 10.13 23.08
N VAL A 139 28.67 11.13 22.26
CA VAL A 139 28.97 10.91 20.83
C VAL A 139 30.32 10.23 20.64
N PRO A 140 30.49 9.43 19.55
CA PRO A 140 31.79 8.89 19.19
C PRO A 140 32.82 9.95 18.86
N GLU A 141 34.10 9.59 18.86
CA GLU A 141 35.19 10.49 18.47
C GLU A 141 35.01 11.00 17.03
N GLY A 142 35.18 12.29 16.82
CA GLY A 142 34.99 12.96 15.53
C GLY A 142 33.54 13.27 15.16
N PHE A 143 32.59 13.02 16.05
CA PHE A 143 31.22 13.44 15.87
C PHE A 143 30.91 14.75 16.57
N GLU A 144 30.02 15.53 15.95
CA GLU A 144 29.47 16.78 16.45
C GLU A 144 27.99 16.58 16.82
N ILE A 145 27.54 17.22 17.89
CA ILE A 145 26.11 17.28 18.26
C ILE A 145 25.48 18.39 17.43
N ILE A 146 24.43 18.06 16.68
CA ILE A 146 23.75 19.01 15.79
C ILE A 146 22.27 19.22 16.16
N ALA A 147 21.75 18.53 17.16
CA ALA A 147 20.46 18.82 17.76
C ALA A 147 20.39 18.33 19.20
N HIS A 148 19.59 19.03 20.03
CA HIS A 148 19.32 18.66 21.42
C HIS A 148 17.92 19.08 21.83
N THR A 149 17.36 18.37 22.81
CA THR A 149 16.15 18.76 23.53
C THR A 149 16.50 19.16 24.96
N LYS A 150 15.50 19.43 25.77
CA LYS A 150 15.70 19.68 27.21
C LYS A 150 16.23 18.43 27.94
N ASP A 151 15.73 17.24 27.59
CA ASP A 151 15.99 15.99 28.28
C ASP A 151 16.90 15.03 27.47
N CYS A 152 17.05 15.22 26.14
CA CYS A 152 17.96 14.49 25.29
C CYS A 152 19.10 15.38 24.79
N PRO A 153 20.30 15.28 25.39
CA PRO A 153 21.44 16.15 25.06
C PRO A 153 22.00 15.88 23.64
N VAL A 154 21.77 14.72 23.09
CA VAL A 154 22.16 14.33 21.73
C VAL A 154 20.91 13.86 20.97
N ALA A 155 20.11 14.79 20.49
CA ALA A 155 18.96 14.48 19.64
C ALA A 155 19.34 14.23 18.18
N SER A 156 20.49 14.78 17.74
CA SER A 156 21.08 14.45 16.43
C SER A 156 22.59 14.67 16.47
N MET A 157 23.33 13.89 15.69
CA MET A 157 24.79 13.96 15.60
C MET A 157 25.26 13.73 14.16
N GLN A 158 26.45 14.25 13.85
CA GLN A 158 27.08 14.08 12.52
C GLN A 158 28.58 13.88 12.59
N ASN A 159 29.12 13.21 11.58
CA ASN A 159 30.52 13.25 11.18
C ASN A 159 30.58 13.59 9.68
N LYS A 160 30.84 14.87 9.38
CA LYS A 160 30.80 15.39 7.99
C LYS A 160 31.83 14.71 7.07
N GLU A 161 33.03 14.44 7.58
CA GLU A 161 34.10 13.85 6.80
C GLU A 161 33.74 12.43 6.33
N ARG A 162 33.13 11.64 7.22
CA ARG A 162 32.70 10.28 6.95
C ARG A 162 31.27 10.19 6.37
N LYS A 163 30.58 11.32 6.23
CA LYS A 163 29.18 11.41 5.81
C LYS A 163 28.25 10.54 6.66
N LEU A 164 28.47 10.50 7.97
CA LEU A 164 27.65 9.78 8.93
C LEU A 164 26.77 10.77 9.68
N TYR A 165 25.46 10.56 9.61
CA TYR A 165 24.45 11.41 10.23
C TYR A 165 23.51 10.55 11.04
N ALA A 166 22.97 11.08 12.13
CA ALA A 166 21.99 10.33 12.91
C ALA A 166 21.05 11.26 13.69
N MET A 167 19.82 10.80 13.90
CA MET A 167 18.78 11.47 14.67
C MET A 167 18.06 10.48 15.58
N GLN A 168 17.73 10.91 16.81
CA GLN A 168 17.01 10.11 17.80
C GLN A 168 15.51 10.03 17.50
N TYR A 169 14.98 11.06 16.85
CA TYR A 169 13.57 11.20 16.53
C TYR A 169 13.22 10.59 15.16
N HIS A 170 11.93 10.51 14.93
CA HIS A 170 11.34 9.94 13.73
C HIS A 170 10.99 11.04 12.72
N ALA A 171 11.86 11.27 11.73
CA ALA A 171 11.64 12.23 10.64
C ALA A 171 10.59 11.76 9.63
N GLU A 172 10.32 10.45 9.57
CA GLU A 172 9.38 9.83 8.63
C GLU A 172 7.91 10.07 8.99
N VAL A 173 7.60 10.38 10.26
CA VAL A 173 6.21 10.55 10.70
C VAL A 173 5.74 12.01 10.53
N LEU A 174 4.44 12.18 10.29
CA LEU A 174 3.82 13.52 10.08
C LEU A 174 3.92 14.46 11.30
N HIS A 175 4.20 13.92 12.47
CA HIS A 175 4.30 14.70 13.70
C HIS A 175 5.65 15.43 13.86
N THR A 176 6.66 15.06 13.07
CA THR A 176 7.89 15.83 12.91
C THR A 176 7.66 16.87 11.82
N GLU A 177 7.63 18.16 12.21
CA GLU A 177 7.13 19.24 11.36
C GLU A 177 7.89 19.37 10.03
N HIS A 178 9.20 19.23 10.00
CA HIS A 178 10.04 19.33 8.81
C HIS A 178 10.83 18.04 8.54
N GLY A 179 10.23 16.89 8.91
CA GLY A 179 10.90 15.58 8.73
C GLY A 179 11.15 15.24 7.27
N LYS A 180 10.24 15.64 6.37
CA LYS A 180 10.41 15.45 4.93
C LYS A 180 11.59 16.23 4.37
N GLU A 181 11.75 17.48 4.80
CA GLU A 181 12.85 18.35 4.43
C GLU A 181 14.20 17.84 4.96
N MET A 182 14.22 17.30 6.19
CA MET A 182 15.44 16.68 6.76
C MET A 182 15.87 15.45 5.95
N LEU A 183 14.94 14.60 5.57
CA LEU A 183 15.21 13.45 4.69
C LEU A 183 15.62 13.90 3.28
N HIS A 184 14.97 14.93 2.72
CA HIS A 184 15.38 15.55 1.46
C HIS A 184 16.83 16.03 1.53
N ASN A 185 17.19 16.76 2.58
CA ASN A 185 18.54 17.27 2.77
C ASN A 185 19.58 16.14 2.86
N PHE A 186 19.28 15.05 3.56
CA PHE A 186 20.16 13.89 3.57
C PHE A 186 20.36 13.31 2.15
N LEU A 187 19.27 13.15 1.41
CA LEU A 187 19.31 12.56 0.08
C LEU A 187 20.05 13.45 -0.93
N TYR A 188 19.74 14.74 -0.95
CA TYR A 188 20.25 15.65 -1.98
C TYR A 188 21.58 16.33 -1.59
N GLU A 189 21.68 16.85 -0.36
CA GLU A 189 22.86 17.60 0.07
C GLU A 189 24.02 16.69 0.53
N VAL A 190 23.69 15.52 1.13
CA VAL A 190 24.70 14.60 1.65
C VAL A 190 25.02 13.49 0.66
N CYS A 191 24.02 12.82 0.09
CA CYS A 191 24.20 11.71 -0.84
C CYS A 191 24.41 12.18 -2.27
N GLY A 192 23.88 13.37 -2.66
CA GLY A 192 24.03 13.95 -3.99
C GLY A 192 23.10 13.33 -5.04
N PHE A 193 21.91 12.87 -4.64
CA PHE A 193 20.90 12.40 -5.57
C PHE A 193 20.35 13.52 -6.44
N THR A 194 19.83 13.17 -7.62
CA THR A 194 19.26 14.12 -8.59
C THR A 194 17.75 13.95 -8.78
N GLY A 195 17.14 12.95 -8.14
CA GLY A 195 15.69 12.78 -8.16
C GLY A 195 15.17 12.13 -9.43
N THR A 196 15.81 11.08 -9.89
CA THR A 196 15.48 10.38 -11.16
C THR A 196 14.31 9.40 -11.04
N TRP A 197 13.89 9.07 -9.82
CA TRP A 197 12.76 8.18 -9.59
C TRP A 197 11.44 8.91 -9.78
N THR A 198 10.94 8.93 -11.01
CA THR A 198 9.63 9.47 -11.38
C THR A 198 8.85 8.42 -12.14
N MET A 199 7.52 8.47 -12.08
CA MET A 199 6.69 7.48 -12.77
C MET A 199 6.80 7.58 -14.29
N ALA A 200 7.09 8.74 -14.85
CA ALA A 200 7.40 8.90 -16.27
C ALA A 200 8.68 8.13 -16.69
N ASN A 201 9.75 8.25 -15.91
CA ASN A 201 10.99 7.49 -16.14
C ASN A 201 10.79 6.00 -15.91
N TYR A 202 10.04 5.64 -14.86
CA TYR A 202 9.70 4.25 -14.58
C TYR A 202 8.93 3.61 -15.73
N ALA A 203 7.87 4.27 -16.22
CA ALA A 203 7.06 3.78 -17.33
C ALA A 203 7.92 3.47 -18.56
N LYS A 204 8.81 4.40 -18.93
CA LYS A 204 9.71 4.22 -20.07
C LYS A 204 10.61 3.01 -19.90
N THR A 205 11.27 2.91 -18.75
CA THR A 205 12.19 1.79 -18.47
C THR A 205 11.45 0.45 -18.43
N ALA A 206 10.31 0.39 -17.74
CA ALA A 206 9.51 -0.82 -17.60
C ALA A 206 8.93 -1.29 -18.96
N ILE A 207 8.50 -0.37 -19.82
CA ILE A 207 8.05 -0.69 -21.18
C ILE A 207 9.19 -1.37 -21.98
N ASP A 208 10.39 -0.82 -21.92
CA ASP A 208 11.52 -1.39 -22.63
C ASP A 208 11.95 -2.76 -22.05
N GLU A 209 11.96 -2.91 -20.74
CA GLU A 209 12.23 -4.19 -20.05
C GLU A 209 11.18 -5.27 -20.41
N ILE A 210 9.90 -4.93 -20.37
CA ILE A 210 8.81 -5.86 -20.76
C ILE A 210 8.96 -6.28 -22.21
N ARG A 211 9.20 -5.32 -23.13
CA ARG A 211 9.39 -5.60 -24.56
C ARG A 211 10.56 -6.54 -24.80
N ASN A 212 11.68 -6.31 -24.13
CA ASN A 212 12.87 -7.17 -24.27
C ASN A 212 12.64 -8.57 -23.67
N THR A 213 11.87 -8.69 -22.59
CA THR A 213 11.58 -9.96 -21.93
C THR A 213 10.60 -10.80 -22.76
N VAL A 214 9.56 -10.16 -23.29
CA VAL A 214 8.50 -10.84 -24.03
C VAL A 214 8.95 -11.23 -25.45
N GLY A 215 9.69 -10.36 -26.14
CA GLY A 215 10.06 -10.54 -27.54
C GLY A 215 8.81 -10.79 -28.40
N ASP A 216 8.77 -11.92 -29.12
CA ASP A 216 7.63 -12.32 -29.94
C ASP A 216 6.61 -13.18 -29.16
N GLY A 217 6.76 -13.33 -27.85
CA GLY A 217 5.91 -14.16 -26.98
C GLY A 217 4.53 -13.55 -26.72
N LYS A 218 3.63 -14.37 -26.19
CA LYS A 218 2.27 -13.95 -25.80
C LYS A 218 2.16 -13.84 -24.29
N VAL A 219 1.48 -12.79 -23.82
CA VAL A 219 1.27 -12.49 -22.40
C VAL A 219 -0.20 -12.65 -22.05
N LEU A 220 -0.48 -13.31 -20.92
CA LEU A 220 -1.81 -13.45 -20.35
C LEU A 220 -1.88 -12.70 -19.02
N LEU A 221 -2.91 -11.89 -18.83
CA LEU A 221 -3.16 -11.16 -17.59
C LEU A 221 -4.58 -11.43 -17.10
N ALA A 222 -4.73 -11.80 -15.83
CA ALA A 222 -6.02 -11.78 -15.15
C ALA A 222 -6.33 -10.33 -14.71
N LEU A 223 -7.32 -9.72 -15.34
CA LEU A 223 -7.75 -8.37 -15.02
C LEU A 223 -8.87 -8.43 -13.98
N SER A 224 -8.59 -8.04 -12.75
CA SER A 224 -9.58 -8.01 -11.66
C SER A 224 -10.47 -6.78 -11.67
N GLY A 225 -10.18 -5.79 -12.53
CA GLY A 225 -10.80 -4.46 -12.49
C GLY A 225 -10.26 -3.56 -11.38
N GLY A 226 -9.36 -4.03 -10.52
CA GLY A 226 -8.66 -3.21 -9.54
C GLY A 226 -7.60 -2.31 -10.17
N VAL A 227 -7.14 -1.29 -9.41
CA VAL A 227 -6.14 -0.32 -9.89
C VAL A 227 -4.87 -1.02 -10.38
N ASP A 228 -4.33 -1.97 -9.60
CA ASP A 228 -3.04 -2.60 -9.89
C ASP A 228 -3.07 -3.41 -11.19
N SER A 229 -4.09 -4.28 -11.35
CA SER A 229 -4.26 -5.04 -12.59
C SER A 229 -4.51 -4.14 -13.80
N SER A 230 -5.23 -3.02 -13.61
CA SER A 230 -5.51 -2.05 -14.68
C SER A 230 -4.25 -1.31 -15.10
N VAL A 231 -3.40 -0.88 -14.16
CA VAL A 231 -2.13 -0.21 -14.45
C VAL A 231 -1.13 -1.19 -15.09
N ALA A 232 -1.07 -2.45 -14.60
CA ALA A 232 -0.27 -3.49 -15.22
C ALA A 232 -0.71 -3.75 -16.67
N ALA A 233 -2.03 -3.86 -16.92
CA ALA A 233 -2.57 -4.03 -18.26
C ALA A 233 -2.18 -2.88 -19.20
N ALA A 234 -2.34 -1.63 -18.75
CA ALA A 234 -2.00 -0.45 -19.54
C ALA A 234 -0.50 -0.39 -19.86
N LEU A 235 0.36 -0.69 -18.87
CA LEU A 235 1.81 -0.69 -19.05
C LEU A 235 2.27 -1.76 -20.04
N ILE A 236 1.77 -3.00 -19.88
CA ILE A 236 2.11 -4.13 -20.75
C ILE A 236 1.56 -3.90 -22.16
N SER A 237 0.33 -3.37 -22.28
CA SER A 237 -0.26 -3.05 -23.59
C SER A 237 0.59 -2.02 -24.37
N LYS A 238 1.12 -0.99 -23.69
CA LYS A 238 2.06 -0.03 -24.31
C LYS A 238 3.40 -0.68 -24.73
N ALA A 239 3.80 -1.75 -24.06
CA ALA A 239 5.03 -2.46 -24.40
C ALA A 239 4.88 -3.41 -25.59
N VAL A 240 3.82 -4.24 -25.60
CA VAL A 240 3.69 -5.39 -26.50
C VAL A 240 2.38 -5.41 -27.30
N GLY A 241 1.47 -4.47 -27.07
CA GLY A 241 0.25 -4.30 -27.87
C GLY A 241 -0.64 -5.57 -27.91
N ASP A 242 -0.88 -6.06 -29.10
CA ASP A 242 -1.76 -7.23 -29.39
C ASP A 242 -1.22 -8.58 -28.89
N GLN A 243 0.04 -8.66 -28.45
CA GLN A 243 0.56 -9.85 -27.78
C GLN A 243 -0.02 -10.04 -26.38
N LEU A 244 -0.64 -9.00 -25.78
CA LEU A 244 -1.31 -9.06 -24.48
C LEU A 244 -2.77 -9.51 -24.64
N THR A 245 -3.14 -10.57 -23.93
CA THR A 245 -4.52 -10.97 -23.71
C THR A 245 -4.91 -10.76 -22.26
N CYS A 246 -5.95 -9.96 -22.02
CA CYS A 246 -6.52 -9.74 -20.70
C CYS A 246 -7.84 -10.48 -20.55
N ILE A 247 -7.96 -11.32 -19.52
CA ILE A 247 -9.22 -11.98 -19.15
C ILE A 247 -9.80 -11.24 -17.96
N PHE A 248 -10.96 -10.65 -18.15
CA PHE A 248 -11.78 -10.04 -17.11
C PHE A 248 -12.95 -10.97 -16.77
N VAL A 249 -12.96 -11.52 -15.57
CA VAL A 249 -14.03 -12.41 -15.08
C VAL A 249 -15.10 -11.57 -14.40
N ASP A 250 -16.22 -11.41 -15.07
CA ASP A 250 -17.42 -10.82 -14.48
C ASP A 250 -18.17 -11.89 -13.69
N HIS A 251 -17.82 -11.99 -12.41
CA HIS A 251 -18.36 -13.02 -11.50
C HIS A 251 -19.70 -12.63 -10.89
N GLY A 252 -20.32 -11.54 -11.32
CA GLY A 252 -21.61 -11.12 -10.80
C GLY A 252 -21.60 -10.57 -9.37
N LEU A 253 -20.42 -10.39 -8.75
CA LEU A 253 -20.26 -9.81 -7.41
C LEU A 253 -19.65 -8.40 -7.48
N MET A 254 -19.64 -7.83 -8.67
CA MET A 254 -19.11 -6.49 -8.95
C MET A 254 -20.11 -5.41 -8.52
N ARG A 255 -19.61 -4.18 -8.33
CA ARG A 255 -20.43 -2.98 -8.13
C ARG A 255 -21.30 -2.72 -9.39
N LYS A 256 -22.31 -1.88 -9.22
CA LYS A 256 -23.16 -1.45 -10.35
C LYS A 256 -22.31 -0.85 -11.47
N ASN A 257 -22.52 -1.31 -12.70
CA ASN A 257 -21.86 -0.87 -13.95
C ASN A 257 -20.35 -1.13 -14.03
N GLU A 258 -19.74 -1.75 -13.02
CA GLU A 258 -18.28 -1.89 -12.92
C GLU A 258 -17.68 -2.71 -14.08
N GLY A 259 -18.33 -3.78 -14.49
CA GLY A 259 -17.89 -4.57 -15.64
C GLY A 259 -17.88 -3.78 -16.94
N ASP A 260 -18.92 -2.99 -17.18
CA ASP A 260 -19.05 -2.14 -18.38
C ASP A 260 -18.01 -1.01 -18.38
N GLU A 261 -17.74 -0.42 -17.22
CA GLU A 261 -16.71 0.61 -17.03
C GLU A 261 -15.31 0.06 -17.35
N VAL A 262 -14.98 -1.15 -16.87
CA VAL A 262 -13.70 -1.80 -17.15
C VAL A 262 -13.58 -2.13 -18.66
N GLU A 263 -14.61 -2.72 -19.25
CA GLU A 263 -14.62 -3.03 -20.68
C GLU A 263 -14.45 -1.76 -21.53
N ALA A 264 -15.18 -0.69 -21.22
CA ALA A 264 -15.07 0.60 -21.93
C ALA A 264 -13.67 1.22 -21.84
N ALA A 265 -13.02 1.07 -20.69
CA ALA A 265 -11.68 1.63 -20.48
C ALA A 265 -10.60 0.96 -21.32
N PHE A 266 -10.77 -0.31 -21.66
CA PHE A 266 -9.75 -1.09 -22.37
C PHE A 266 -10.11 -1.41 -23.83
N LYS A 267 -11.30 -1.05 -24.28
CA LYS A 267 -11.80 -1.35 -25.63
C LYS A 267 -10.87 -0.89 -26.76
N ASP A 268 -10.25 0.26 -26.61
CA ASP A 268 -9.40 0.87 -27.64
C ASP A 268 -7.89 0.81 -27.29
N SER A 269 -7.50 -0.04 -26.34
CA SER A 269 -6.12 -0.11 -25.83
C SER A 269 -5.13 -0.88 -26.71
N GLY A 270 -5.61 -1.55 -27.77
CA GLY A 270 -4.79 -2.37 -28.66
C GLY A 270 -4.48 -3.78 -28.16
N MET A 271 -4.90 -4.16 -26.94
CA MET A 271 -4.79 -5.52 -26.42
C MET A 271 -6.03 -6.37 -26.72
N HIS A 272 -5.88 -7.69 -26.62
CA HIS A 272 -7.03 -8.59 -26.65
C HIS A 272 -7.73 -8.61 -25.30
N PHE A 273 -8.92 -8.00 -25.21
CA PHE A 273 -9.75 -7.99 -24.02
C PHE A 273 -10.88 -9.02 -24.12
N ILE A 274 -10.95 -9.92 -23.14
CA ILE A 274 -11.98 -10.97 -23.06
C ILE A 274 -12.76 -10.75 -21.75
N ARG A 275 -14.04 -10.40 -21.85
CA ARG A 275 -14.97 -10.40 -20.71
C ARG A 275 -15.69 -11.75 -20.66
N VAL A 276 -15.59 -12.42 -19.53
CA VAL A 276 -16.24 -13.70 -19.26
C VAL A 276 -17.40 -13.47 -18.33
N ASP A 277 -18.63 -13.62 -18.83
CA ASP A 277 -19.82 -13.63 -17.97
C ASP A 277 -19.87 -14.96 -17.20
N ALA A 278 -19.58 -14.87 -15.90
CA ALA A 278 -19.56 -16.01 -14.98
C ALA A 278 -20.55 -15.85 -13.82
N GLU A 279 -21.45 -14.84 -13.83
CA GLU A 279 -22.37 -14.56 -12.72
C GLU A 279 -23.08 -15.83 -12.26
N LYS A 280 -23.66 -16.59 -13.19
CA LYS A 280 -24.39 -17.82 -12.85
C LYS A 280 -23.51 -18.86 -12.17
N ARG A 281 -22.28 -19.06 -12.64
CA ARG A 281 -21.34 -20.04 -12.05
C ARG A 281 -21.02 -19.72 -10.60
N PHE A 282 -20.75 -18.44 -10.31
CA PHE A 282 -20.44 -18.00 -8.96
C PHE A 282 -21.65 -18.06 -8.04
N LEU A 283 -22.83 -17.64 -8.50
CA LEU A 283 -24.06 -17.73 -7.70
C LEU A 283 -24.42 -19.18 -7.38
N ASP A 284 -24.29 -20.11 -8.33
CA ASP A 284 -24.51 -21.54 -8.10
C ASP A 284 -23.55 -22.10 -7.03
N LYS A 285 -22.29 -21.62 -6.98
CA LYS A 285 -21.30 -22.04 -5.97
C LYS A 285 -21.54 -21.43 -4.59
N LEU A 286 -22.16 -20.26 -4.53
CA LEU A 286 -22.44 -19.52 -3.29
C LEU A 286 -23.80 -19.89 -2.69
N ALA A 287 -24.64 -20.63 -3.41
CA ALA A 287 -25.97 -21.02 -2.93
C ALA A 287 -25.87 -21.79 -1.58
N GLY A 288 -26.58 -21.31 -0.57
CA GLY A 288 -26.60 -21.87 0.77
C GLY A 288 -25.37 -21.61 1.62
N LEU A 289 -24.37 -20.84 1.14
CA LEU A 289 -23.21 -20.47 1.93
C LEU A 289 -23.50 -19.17 2.71
N GLU A 290 -23.34 -19.23 4.02
CA GLU A 290 -23.50 -18.08 4.93
C GLU A 290 -22.17 -17.67 5.60
N ASP A 291 -21.25 -18.63 5.82
CA ASP A 291 -19.96 -18.39 6.45
C ASP A 291 -19.04 -17.57 5.55
N PRO A 292 -18.44 -16.47 6.05
CA PRO A 292 -17.60 -15.58 5.24
C PRO A 292 -16.37 -16.26 4.65
N GLU A 293 -15.71 -17.14 5.37
CA GLU A 293 -14.53 -17.86 4.87
C GLU A 293 -14.89 -18.90 3.82
N ALA A 294 -16.03 -19.58 3.98
CA ALA A 294 -16.56 -20.49 2.95
C ALA A 294 -16.89 -19.75 1.66
N LYS A 295 -17.51 -18.54 1.76
CA LYS A 295 -17.76 -17.67 0.60
C LYS A 295 -16.45 -17.29 -0.10
N ARG A 296 -15.46 -16.79 0.65
CA ARG A 296 -14.13 -16.40 0.12
C ARG A 296 -13.45 -17.54 -0.61
N LYS A 297 -13.44 -18.72 -0.03
CA LYS A 297 -12.84 -19.93 -0.60
C LYS A 297 -13.55 -20.35 -1.88
N ALA A 298 -14.89 -20.41 -1.87
CA ALA A 298 -15.67 -20.80 -3.05
C ALA A 298 -15.45 -19.83 -4.23
N ILE A 299 -15.38 -18.53 -3.94
CA ILE A 299 -15.12 -17.49 -4.96
C ILE A 299 -13.71 -17.63 -5.51
N GLY A 300 -12.70 -17.79 -4.67
CA GLY A 300 -11.30 -17.94 -5.10
C GLY A 300 -11.10 -19.19 -5.96
N GLU A 301 -11.64 -20.34 -5.54
CA GLU A 301 -11.56 -21.59 -6.31
C GLU A 301 -12.26 -21.48 -7.67
N GLU A 302 -13.46 -20.87 -7.72
CA GLU A 302 -14.20 -20.75 -8.97
C GLU A 302 -13.55 -19.74 -9.93
N PHE A 303 -12.97 -18.67 -9.40
CA PHE A 303 -12.22 -17.70 -10.21
C PHE A 303 -11.05 -18.38 -10.94
N ILE A 304 -10.28 -19.20 -10.25
CA ILE A 304 -9.18 -19.97 -10.85
C ILE A 304 -9.70 -20.87 -11.96
N ARG A 305 -10.79 -21.61 -11.73
CA ARG A 305 -11.38 -22.52 -12.73
C ARG A 305 -11.85 -21.79 -14.00
N VAL A 306 -12.52 -20.63 -13.82
CA VAL A 306 -12.97 -19.81 -14.96
C VAL A 306 -11.77 -19.34 -15.77
N PHE A 307 -10.74 -18.85 -15.07
CA PHE A 307 -9.51 -18.36 -15.71
C PHE A 307 -8.78 -19.48 -16.48
N GLU A 308 -8.71 -20.69 -15.92
CA GLU A 308 -8.16 -21.87 -16.59
C GLU A 308 -8.93 -22.26 -17.84
N ASP A 309 -10.27 -22.31 -17.74
CA ASP A 309 -11.14 -22.68 -18.86
C ASP A 309 -10.96 -21.71 -20.03
N GLU A 310 -10.84 -20.41 -19.75
CA GLU A 310 -10.59 -19.40 -20.79
C GLU A 310 -9.15 -19.46 -21.31
N GLY A 311 -8.16 -19.66 -20.44
CA GLY A 311 -6.76 -19.83 -20.83
C GLY A 311 -6.56 -20.98 -21.81
N ARG A 312 -7.26 -22.11 -21.61
CA ARG A 312 -7.24 -23.25 -22.55
C ARG A 312 -7.78 -22.90 -23.94
N LYS A 313 -8.77 -22.01 -24.04
CA LYS A 313 -9.33 -21.57 -25.34
C LYS A 313 -8.38 -20.67 -26.12
N ILE A 314 -7.55 -19.90 -25.42
CA ILE A 314 -6.57 -18.98 -26.03
C ILE A 314 -5.41 -19.74 -26.68
N GLY A 315 -5.10 -20.95 -26.20
CA GLY A 315 -3.99 -21.76 -26.70
C GLY A 315 -2.66 -21.47 -26.00
N SER A 316 -1.54 -21.50 -26.74
CA SER A 316 -0.22 -21.31 -26.14
C SER A 316 -0.01 -19.87 -25.72
N VAL A 317 0.36 -19.68 -24.45
CA VAL A 317 0.75 -18.42 -23.85
C VAL A 317 2.14 -18.60 -23.26
N ASP A 318 3.02 -17.63 -23.45
CA ASP A 318 4.43 -17.74 -23.02
C ASP A 318 4.65 -17.16 -21.62
N PHE A 319 3.93 -16.10 -21.28
CA PHE A 319 4.11 -15.37 -20.03
C PHE A 319 2.80 -15.13 -19.31
N LEU A 320 2.81 -15.31 -17.99
CA LEU A 320 1.75 -14.83 -17.11
C LEU A 320 2.13 -13.46 -16.56
N ALA A 321 1.19 -12.51 -16.54
CA ALA A 321 1.37 -11.22 -15.90
C ALA A 321 0.52 -11.09 -14.64
N GLN A 322 1.07 -10.40 -13.63
CA GLN A 322 0.41 -10.14 -12.35
C GLN A 322 0.62 -8.69 -11.91
N GLY A 323 -0.38 -8.14 -11.24
CA GLY A 323 -0.34 -6.80 -10.65
C GLY A 323 0.22 -6.76 -9.23
N THR A 324 1.21 -7.60 -8.90
CA THR A 324 1.89 -7.62 -7.60
C THR A 324 2.55 -6.27 -7.34
N ILE A 325 2.41 -5.73 -6.14
CA ILE A 325 3.01 -4.46 -5.72
C ILE A 325 4.01 -4.67 -4.57
N TYR A 326 4.81 -3.66 -4.26
CA TYR A 326 5.91 -3.76 -3.29
C TYR A 326 5.48 -4.20 -1.88
N PRO A 327 4.38 -3.71 -1.29
CA PRO A 327 3.87 -4.22 -0.02
C PRO A 327 3.60 -5.72 -0.02
N ASP A 328 3.06 -6.28 -1.10
CA ASP A 328 2.80 -7.73 -1.22
C ASP A 328 4.10 -8.55 -1.14
N VAL A 329 5.18 -8.01 -1.72
CA VAL A 329 6.51 -8.65 -1.70
C VAL A 329 7.09 -8.66 -0.29
N ILE A 330 7.00 -7.53 0.43
CA ILE A 330 7.53 -7.43 1.80
C ILE A 330 6.77 -8.32 2.76
N GLU A 331 5.44 -8.31 2.69
CA GLU A 331 4.58 -9.12 3.55
C GLU A 331 4.73 -10.63 3.31
N SER A 332 5.09 -11.02 2.08
CA SER A 332 5.33 -12.43 1.73
C SER A 332 6.65 -12.98 2.31
N GLY A 333 7.49 -12.12 2.91
CA GLY A 333 8.78 -12.46 3.51
C GLY A 333 9.90 -12.54 2.47
N THR A 334 11.03 -11.89 2.73
CA THR A 334 12.28 -11.99 1.94
C THR A 334 13.07 -13.28 2.26
N GLY A 335 12.43 -14.32 2.76
CA GLY A 335 13.02 -15.59 3.12
C GLY A 335 12.34 -16.73 2.39
N GLU A 336 13.10 -17.72 1.96
CA GLU A 336 12.84 -19.02 1.32
C GLU A 336 11.51 -19.78 1.60
N ALA A 337 10.52 -19.10 2.14
CA ALA A 337 9.15 -19.60 2.18
C ALA A 337 8.40 -19.02 0.99
N GLU A 338 8.29 -19.78 -0.08
CA GLU A 338 7.14 -19.79 -0.96
C GLU A 338 5.87 -20.04 -0.11
N VAL A 339 5.55 -19.11 0.78
CA VAL A 339 4.24 -19.11 1.44
C VAL A 339 3.29 -18.45 0.45
N ILE A 340 2.70 -19.29 -0.32
CA ILE A 340 1.44 -19.16 -0.98
C ILE A 340 0.50 -18.33 -0.10
N LYS A 341 0.46 -17.01 -0.29
CA LYS A 341 -0.70 -16.22 0.10
C LYS A 341 -1.82 -16.58 -0.88
N SER A 342 -2.65 -17.51 -0.47
CA SER A 342 -3.73 -18.12 -1.23
C SER A 342 -4.87 -17.17 -1.61
N HIS A 343 -4.75 -15.85 -1.38
CA HIS A 343 -5.90 -14.95 -1.51
C HIS A 343 -5.69 -13.74 -2.45
N HIS A 344 -4.47 -13.44 -2.88
CA HIS A 344 -4.21 -12.34 -3.83
C HIS A 344 -3.30 -12.72 -5.00
N ASN A 345 -2.61 -13.84 -4.91
CA ASN A 345 -1.85 -14.39 -6.02
C ASN A 345 -2.59 -15.60 -6.59
N VAL A 346 -2.71 -15.67 -7.89
CA VAL A 346 -3.15 -16.84 -8.63
C VAL A 346 -2.07 -17.95 -8.48
N GLY A 347 -1.69 -18.23 -7.25
CA GLY A 347 -0.76 -19.28 -6.84
C GLY A 347 -1.36 -20.70 -6.90
N GLY A 348 -2.54 -20.82 -7.54
CA GLY A 348 -3.19 -22.06 -7.87
C GLY A 348 -3.42 -22.22 -9.36
N LEU A 349 -2.73 -21.44 -10.22
CA LEU A 349 -2.76 -21.75 -11.65
C LEU A 349 -2.11 -23.10 -11.88
N PRO A 350 -2.84 -24.03 -12.50
CA PRO A 350 -2.40 -25.41 -12.57
C PRO A 350 -1.19 -25.58 -13.48
N ALA A 351 -0.53 -26.68 -13.28
CA ALA A 351 0.44 -27.32 -14.16
C ALA A 351 -0.04 -27.56 -15.61
N VAL A 352 -1.04 -26.82 -16.08
CA VAL A 352 -1.68 -27.00 -17.41
C VAL A 352 -1.09 -26.06 -18.46
N VAL A 353 -0.39 -24.98 -18.05
CA VAL A 353 0.28 -24.08 -19.00
C VAL A 353 1.73 -23.89 -18.52
N ASP A 354 2.68 -24.41 -19.29
CA ASP A 354 4.11 -24.17 -19.10
C ASP A 354 4.45 -22.73 -19.51
N PHE A 355 4.32 -21.78 -18.58
CA PHE A 355 4.78 -20.42 -18.80
C PHE A 355 6.31 -20.35 -18.80
N LYS A 356 6.87 -19.63 -19.76
CA LYS A 356 8.33 -19.32 -19.80
C LYS A 356 8.76 -18.42 -18.66
N GLY A 357 7.84 -17.59 -18.13
CA GLY A 357 8.12 -16.68 -17.03
C GLY A 357 6.91 -15.90 -16.55
N LEU A 358 7.14 -15.16 -15.46
CA LEU A 358 6.19 -14.27 -14.82
C LEU A 358 6.59 -12.81 -15.08
N ILE A 359 5.62 -11.96 -15.40
CA ILE A 359 5.79 -10.52 -15.60
C ILE A 359 5.06 -9.78 -14.48
N GLU A 360 5.80 -9.14 -13.59
CA GLU A 360 5.28 -8.37 -12.46
C GLU A 360 5.75 -6.92 -12.55
N PRO A 361 5.17 -6.12 -13.43
CA PRO A 361 5.71 -4.79 -13.74
C PRO A 361 5.52 -3.77 -12.63
N LEU A 362 4.77 -4.07 -11.57
CA LEU A 362 4.50 -3.16 -10.44
C LEU A 362 5.17 -3.62 -9.15
N ARG A 363 5.94 -4.72 -9.18
CA ARG A 363 6.52 -5.39 -8.02
C ARG A 363 7.34 -4.48 -7.10
N ASN A 364 7.92 -3.43 -7.68
CA ASN A 364 8.78 -2.48 -6.97
C ASN A 364 8.06 -1.17 -6.61
N LEU A 365 6.75 -1.06 -6.81
CA LEU A 365 6.00 0.18 -6.59
C LEU A 365 5.11 0.09 -5.35
N PHE A 366 5.04 1.20 -4.60
CA PHE A 366 4.01 1.41 -3.60
C PHE A 366 2.67 1.75 -4.28
N LYS A 367 1.57 1.65 -3.53
CA LYS A 367 0.21 1.85 -4.05
C LYS A 367 -0.04 3.25 -4.63
N ASP A 368 0.54 4.26 -4.01
CA ASP A 368 0.50 5.65 -4.48
C ASP A 368 1.31 5.84 -5.77
N GLU A 369 2.50 5.23 -5.88
CA GLU A 369 3.29 5.21 -7.11
C GLU A 369 2.55 4.49 -8.25
N VAL A 370 1.83 3.40 -7.96
CA VAL A 370 0.99 2.72 -8.96
C VAL A 370 -0.11 3.63 -9.49
N ARG A 371 -0.74 4.42 -8.61
CA ARG A 371 -1.76 5.40 -9.04
C ARG A 371 -1.16 6.52 -9.89
N GLU A 372 -0.04 7.06 -9.48
CA GLU A 372 0.70 8.06 -10.26
C GLU A 372 1.10 7.51 -11.63
N LEU A 373 1.62 6.27 -11.68
CA LEU A 373 1.92 5.58 -12.93
C LEU A 373 0.67 5.41 -13.80
N GLY A 374 -0.47 5.06 -13.21
CA GLY A 374 -1.74 4.95 -13.93
C GLY A 374 -2.15 6.26 -14.60
N ALA A 375 -2.01 7.39 -13.90
CA ALA A 375 -2.26 8.72 -14.44
C ALA A 375 -1.28 9.06 -15.56
N GLU A 376 0.02 8.77 -15.40
CA GLU A 376 1.06 8.96 -16.42
C GLU A 376 0.81 8.13 -17.70
N LEU A 377 0.26 6.92 -17.53
CA LEU A 377 -0.14 6.05 -18.64
C LEU A 377 -1.43 6.52 -19.34
N GLY A 378 -2.13 7.51 -18.80
CA GLY A 378 -3.36 8.08 -19.35
C GLY A 378 -4.63 7.30 -19.00
N LEU A 379 -4.62 6.49 -17.94
CA LEU A 379 -5.83 5.87 -17.42
C LEU A 379 -6.77 6.92 -16.85
N ALA A 380 -8.07 6.69 -17.01
CA ALA A 380 -9.08 7.61 -16.50
C ALA A 380 -9.06 7.67 -14.96
N ASP A 381 -9.30 8.85 -14.40
CA ASP A 381 -9.28 9.13 -12.96
C ASP A 381 -10.13 8.15 -12.14
N TYR A 382 -11.31 7.76 -12.64
CA TYR A 382 -12.19 6.83 -11.93
C TYR A 382 -11.60 5.41 -11.79
N LEU A 383 -10.64 5.01 -12.65
CA LEU A 383 -9.91 3.75 -12.52
C LEU A 383 -8.74 3.88 -11.55
N VAL A 384 -7.96 4.98 -11.69
CA VAL A 384 -6.74 5.21 -10.90
C VAL A 384 -7.07 5.45 -9.42
N TRP A 385 -8.12 6.25 -9.17
CA TRP A 385 -8.51 6.64 -7.81
C TRP A 385 -9.65 5.81 -7.24
N ARG A 386 -9.93 4.70 -7.89
CA ARG A 386 -10.92 3.75 -7.41
C ARG A 386 -10.61 3.33 -5.98
N GLN A 387 -11.67 3.27 -5.17
CA GLN A 387 -11.56 2.75 -3.83
C GLN A 387 -11.18 1.28 -3.80
N PRO A 388 -10.46 0.83 -2.76
CA PRO A 388 -10.21 -0.59 -2.54
C PRO A 388 -11.51 -1.39 -2.66
N PHE A 389 -11.45 -2.49 -3.39
CA PHE A 389 -12.57 -3.41 -3.51
C PHE A 389 -12.03 -4.82 -3.27
N PRO A 390 -12.60 -5.55 -2.31
CA PRO A 390 -12.08 -6.86 -1.95
C PRO A 390 -12.25 -7.86 -3.08
N GLY A 391 -11.36 -8.86 -3.17
CA GLY A 391 -11.43 -9.91 -4.18
C GLY A 391 -12.79 -10.64 -4.24
N PRO A 392 -13.43 -10.97 -3.10
CA PRO A 392 -14.79 -11.54 -3.07
C PRO A 392 -15.89 -10.57 -3.51
N GLY A 393 -15.59 -9.32 -3.79
CA GLY A 393 -16.56 -8.34 -4.25
C GLY A 393 -17.66 -8.05 -3.22
N LEU A 394 -18.89 -7.86 -3.70
CA LEU A 394 -20.04 -7.62 -2.84
C LEU A 394 -20.46 -8.83 -1.99
N ALA A 395 -19.89 -10.00 -2.20
CA ALA A 395 -20.22 -11.19 -1.44
C ALA A 395 -20.00 -11.04 0.07
N ILE A 396 -18.96 -10.29 0.47
CA ILE A 396 -18.65 -10.01 1.88
C ILE A 396 -19.35 -8.74 2.41
N ARG A 397 -20.24 -8.18 1.62
CA ARG A 397 -21.11 -7.05 1.98
C ARG A 397 -22.60 -7.41 1.96
N VAL A 398 -22.91 -8.68 1.66
CA VAL A 398 -24.22 -9.29 1.87
C VAL A 398 -24.11 -10.28 3.02
N MET A 399 -24.65 -9.95 4.18
CA MET A 399 -24.61 -10.82 5.33
C MET A 399 -25.54 -12.03 5.15
N GLY A 400 -25.03 -13.22 5.52
CA GLY A 400 -25.71 -14.50 5.29
C GLY A 400 -25.71 -14.93 3.83
N GLU A 401 -26.66 -15.75 3.40
CA GLU A 401 -26.73 -16.29 2.05
C GLU A 401 -26.82 -15.22 0.98
N ILE A 402 -26.08 -15.40 -0.11
CA ILE A 402 -26.03 -14.51 -1.27
C ILE A 402 -27.05 -14.94 -2.31
N THR A 403 -27.89 -14.00 -2.73
CA THR A 403 -28.81 -14.18 -3.84
C THR A 403 -28.69 -13.02 -4.83
N LYS A 404 -29.13 -13.24 -6.08
CA LYS A 404 -29.12 -12.18 -7.09
C LYS A 404 -29.91 -10.96 -6.63
N ASP A 405 -31.09 -11.15 -6.05
CA ASP A 405 -31.96 -10.06 -5.58
C ASP A 405 -31.24 -9.22 -4.47
N LYS A 406 -30.58 -9.88 -3.52
CA LYS A 406 -29.80 -9.17 -2.48
C LYS A 406 -28.62 -8.39 -3.06
N LEU A 407 -27.94 -8.95 -4.06
CA LEU A 407 -26.85 -8.27 -4.76
C LEU A 407 -27.37 -7.03 -5.51
N ASP A 408 -28.50 -7.13 -6.18
CA ASP A 408 -29.08 -6.02 -6.95
C ASP A 408 -29.54 -4.90 -5.99
N ILE A 409 -30.17 -5.23 -4.87
CA ILE A 409 -30.50 -4.28 -3.79
C ILE A 409 -29.24 -3.57 -3.29
N LEU A 410 -28.17 -4.34 -2.98
CA LEU A 410 -26.92 -3.78 -2.48
C LEU A 410 -26.21 -2.92 -3.51
N ARG A 411 -26.19 -3.33 -4.78
CA ARG A 411 -25.59 -2.55 -5.89
C ARG A 411 -26.21 -1.17 -6.02
N ASP A 412 -27.55 -1.12 -5.99
CA ASP A 412 -28.28 0.13 -6.12
C ASP A 412 -28.03 1.05 -4.92
N ALA A 413 -28.06 0.51 -3.72
CA ALA A 413 -27.80 1.27 -2.50
C ALA A 413 -26.34 1.77 -2.40
N ASP A 414 -25.36 0.90 -2.70
CA ASP A 414 -23.95 1.27 -2.72
C ASP A 414 -23.63 2.33 -3.78
N TYR A 415 -24.29 2.23 -4.94
CA TYR A 415 -24.15 3.24 -6.00
C TYR A 415 -24.62 4.62 -5.52
N ILE A 416 -25.79 4.71 -4.87
CA ILE A 416 -26.33 5.97 -4.33
C ILE A 416 -25.38 6.54 -3.26
N PHE A 417 -24.89 5.69 -2.37
CA PHE A 417 -23.96 6.13 -1.33
C PHE A 417 -22.68 6.72 -1.94
N ARG A 418 -22.06 6.03 -2.88
CA ARG A 418 -20.84 6.51 -3.56
C ARG A 418 -21.09 7.78 -4.38
N ASP A 419 -22.20 7.87 -5.06
CA ASP A 419 -22.60 9.03 -5.86
C ASP A 419 -22.74 10.29 -4.99
N GLU A 420 -23.42 10.21 -3.83
CA GLU A 420 -23.60 11.33 -2.93
C GLU A 420 -22.29 11.74 -2.22
N ILE A 421 -21.41 10.80 -1.86
CA ILE A 421 -20.09 11.11 -1.32
C ILE A 421 -19.25 11.88 -2.37
N ALA A 422 -19.28 11.45 -3.63
CA ALA A 422 -18.57 12.13 -4.71
C ALA A 422 -19.14 13.54 -4.98
N LYS A 423 -20.47 13.70 -5.01
CA LYS A 423 -21.14 15.02 -5.14
C LYS A 423 -20.81 15.97 -4.00
N ALA A 424 -20.61 15.45 -2.80
CA ALA A 424 -20.20 16.22 -1.63
C ALA A 424 -18.69 16.57 -1.64
N GLY A 425 -17.90 16.06 -2.61
CA GLY A 425 -16.45 16.26 -2.69
C GLY A 425 -15.65 15.54 -1.60
N LEU A 426 -16.23 14.48 -1.00
CA LEU A 426 -15.62 13.73 0.10
C LEU A 426 -14.91 12.45 -0.35
N ASP A 427 -14.95 12.13 -1.65
CA ASP A 427 -14.44 10.89 -2.23
C ASP A 427 -12.91 10.75 -2.12
N ARG A 428 -12.19 11.85 -1.90
CA ARG A 428 -10.74 11.86 -1.67
C ARG A 428 -10.37 11.86 -0.19
N ASP A 429 -11.25 12.37 0.66
CA ASP A 429 -11.01 12.50 2.10
C ASP A 429 -11.37 11.20 2.86
N ILE A 430 -12.32 10.43 2.33
CA ILE A 430 -12.75 9.15 2.92
C ILE A 430 -12.04 8.01 2.18
N ASN A 431 -11.14 7.32 2.87
CA ASN A 431 -10.29 6.29 2.25
C ASN A 431 -11.06 5.07 1.75
N GLN A 432 -12.11 4.66 2.47
CA GLN A 432 -13.01 3.60 2.03
C GLN A 432 -14.43 3.85 2.55
N TYR A 433 -15.43 3.69 1.67
CA TYR A 433 -16.85 3.81 2.02
C TYR A 433 -17.69 2.87 1.15
N PHE A 434 -18.68 2.23 1.75
CA PHE A 434 -19.51 1.22 1.10
C PHE A 434 -20.77 0.95 1.91
N ALA A 435 -21.76 0.33 1.26
CA ALA A 435 -22.96 -0.19 1.88
C ALA A 435 -22.83 -1.69 2.20
N VAL A 436 -23.52 -2.13 3.25
CA VAL A 436 -23.62 -3.54 3.66
C VAL A 436 -25.09 -3.89 3.82
N LEU A 437 -25.55 -4.91 3.09
CA LEU A 437 -26.90 -5.44 3.25
C LEU A 437 -26.92 -6.44 4.41
N THR A 438 -27.50 -6.04 5.54
CA THR A 438 -27.59 -6.92 6.71
C THR A 438 -28.69 -7.97 6.51
N SER A 439 -28.61 -9.08 7.24
CA SER A 439 -29.71 -10.06 7.30
C SER A 439 -30.87 -9.60 8.18
N THR A 440 -30.72 -8.49 8.90
CA THR A 440 -31.71 -7.96 9.82
C THR A 440 -32.86 -7.31 9.05
N ARG A 441 -34.09 -7.74 9.36
CA ARG A 441 -35.30 -7.10 8.86
C ARG A 441 -35.99 -6.34 9.97
N THR A 442 -36.55 -5.19 9.62
CA THR A 442 -37.20 -4.29 10.57
C THR A 442 -38.58 -3.86 10.06
N VAL A 443 -39.44 -3.52 11.01
CA VAL A 443 -40.74 -2.94 10.69
C VAL A 443 -40.58 -1.50 10.23
N GLY A 444 -41.18 -1.17 9.10
CA GLY A 444 -41.29 0.18 8.57
C GLY A 444 -42.77 0.54 8.30
N VAL A 445 -42.99 1.79 8.00
CA VAL A 445 -44.27 2.30 7.51
C VAL A 445 -43.97 3.10 6.24
N MET A 446 -44.48 2.63 5.12
CA MET A 446 -44.35 3.30 3.83
C MET A 446 -45.74 3.58 3.26
N GLY A 447 -46.11 4.85 3.23
CA GLY A 447 -47.49 5.24 3.02
C GLY A 447 -48.37 4.73 4.19
N ASP A 448 -49.51 4.12 3.88
CA ASP A 448 -50.44 3.57 4.88
C ASP A 448 -50.19 2.09 5.22
N PHE A 449 -49.11 1.50 4.72
CA PHE A 449 -48.81 0.08 4.88
C PHE A 449 -47.60 -0.17 5.75
N ARG A 450 -47.66 -1.23 6.57
CA ARG A 450 -46.51 -1.78 7.26
C ARG A 450 -45.62 -2.54 6.28
N THR A 451 -44.31 -2.30 6.33
CA THR A 451 -43.32 -3.07 5.64
C THR A 451 -42.43 -3.85 6.61
N TYR A 452 -41.84 -4.92 6.15
CA TYR A 452 -40.86 -5.71 6.89
C TYR A 452 -39.66 -6.01 5.97
N ASP A 453 -38.75 -5.06 5.92
CA ASP A 453 -37.65 -4.99 4.94
C ASP A 453 -36.28 -4.94 5.59
N TYR A 454 -35.26 -4.95 4.79
CA TYR A 454 -33.85 -5.00 5.25
C TYR A 454 -33.42 -3.69 5.91
N THR A 455 -32.51 -3.85 6.87
CA THR A 455 -31.65 -2.78 7.37
C THR A 455 -30.37 -2.76 6.55
N LEU A 456 -30.03 -1.60 6.01
CA LEU A 456 -28.76 -1.36 5.32
C LEU A 456 -27.81 -0.62 6.25
N ALA A 457 -26.59 -1.09 6.38
CA ALA A 457 -25.54 -0.38 7.07
C ALA A 457 -24.64 0.37 6.07
N LEU A 458 -24.28 1.61 6.42
CA LEU A 458 -23.29 2.41 5.73
C LEU A 458 -22.00 2.39 6.54
N ARG A 459 -20.89 2.17 5.89
CA ARG A 459 -19.55 2.19 6.48
C ARG A 459 -18.68 3.20 5.73
N GLY A 460 -18.06 4.15 6.44
CA GLY A 460 -17.06 5.07 5.93
C GLY A 460 -15.91 5.15 6.90
N VAL A 461 -14.67 5.04 6.42
CA VAL A 461 -13.47 5.08 7.25
C VAL A 461 -12.38 5.98 6.68
N THR A 462 -11.66 6.61 7.59
CA THR A 462 -10.42 7.35 7.33
C THR A 462 -9.25 6.58 7.92
N THR A 463 -8.15 6.47 7.18
CA THR A 463 -6.98 5.71 7.59
C THR A 463 -5.74 6.17 6.84
N THR A 464 -4.56 5.91 7.40
CA THR A 464 -3.27 6.16 6.75
C THR A 464 -2.63 4.88 6.22
N ASP A 465 -2.90 3.75 6.84
CA ASP A 465 -2.18 2.49 6.63
C ASP A 465 -3.08 1.24 6.52
N PHE A 466 -4.38 1.39 6.67
CA PHE A 466 -5.39 0.32 6.76
C PHE A 466 -5.18 -0.68 7.91
N MET A 467 -4.15 -0.52 8.72
CA MET A 467 -3.95 -1.31 9.95
C MET A 467 -4.84 -0.77 11.08
N THR A 468 -4.89 0.55 11.19
CA THR A 468 -5.82 1.28 12.06
C THR A 468 -6.72 2.15 11.21
N ALA A 469 -7.97 2.33 11.63
CA ALA A 469 -8.92 3.20 10.94
C ALA A 469 -9.90 3.80 11.93
N ASP A 470 -10.28 5.05 11.67
CA ASP A 470 -11.39 5.69 12.38
C ASP A 470 -12.59 5.81 11.43
N TRP A 471 -13.80 5.88 11.98
CA TRP A 471 -15.00 6.12 11.18
C TRP A 471 -15.01 7.55 10.64
N ALA A 472 -15.40 7.71 9.40
CA ALA A 472 -15.45 9.01 8.74
C ALA A 472 -16.62 9.85 9.29
N ARG A 473 -16.38 11.13 9.59
CA ARG A 473 -17.40 12.07 10.06
C ARG A 473 -18.12 12.68 8.86
N ILE A 474 -18.94 11.87 8.18
CA ILE A 474 -19.75 12.35 7.07
C ILE A 474 -20.76 13.39 7.59
N PRO A 475 -20.88 14.56 6.95
CA PRO A 475 -21.86 15.58 7.36
C PRO A 475 -23.30 15.02 7.41
N TYR A 476 -24.06 15.43 8.43
CA TYR A 476 -25.42 14.90 8.65
C TYR A 476 -26.40 15.18 7.50
N ASP A 477 -26.26 16.29 6.82
CA ASP A 477 -27.05 16.65 5.64
C ASP A 477 -26.77 15.74 4.44
N VAL A 478 -25.50 15.29 4.29
CA VAL A 478 -25.10 14.31 3.29
C VAL A 478 -25.69 12.94 3.65
N LEU A 479 -25.57 12.50 4.93
CA LEU A 479 -26.16 11.25 5.41
C LEU A 479 -27.70 11.25 5.27
N ASP A 480 -28.36 12.37 5.55
CA ASP A 480 -29.81 12.52 5.37
C ASP A 480 -30.18 12.37 3.88
N THR A 481 -29.42 12.99 2.98
CA THR A 481 -29.64 12.88 1.54
C THR A 481 -29.46 11.45 1.05
N ILE A 482 -28.40 10.77 1.47
CA ILE A 482 -28.12 9.37 1.15
C ILE A 482 -29.28 8.49 1.64
N SER A 483 -29.68 8.65 2.90
CA SER A 483 -30.76 7.86 3.50
C SER A 483 -32.09 8.04 2.76
N ARG A 484 -32.46 9.28 2.44
CA ARG A 484 -33.71 9.58 1.70
C ARG A 484 -33.65 9.00 0.29
N ARG A 485 -32.54 9.13 -0.41
CA ARG A 485 -32.38 8.58 -1.75
C ARG A 485 -32.49 7.05 -1.74
N ILE A 486 -31.76 6.38 -0.85
CA ILE A 486 -31.77 4.91 -0.78
C ILE A 486 -33.18 4.39 -0.48
N VAL A 487 -33.86 4.94 0.52
CA VAL A 487 -35.20 4.47 0.88
C VAL A 487 -36.23 4.72 -0.23
N ASN A 488 -36.09 5.80 -1.01
CA ASN A 488 -37.00 6.14 -2.08
C ASN A 488 -36.70 5.44 -3.42
N GLU A 489 -35.45 5.19 -3.72
CA GLU A 489 -35.01 4.68 -5.01
C GLU A 489 -34.73 3.16 -5.00
N VAL A 490 -34.44 2.56 -3.83
CA VAL A 490 -34.13 1.14 -3.69
C VAL A 490 -35.22 0.40 -2.92
N GLN A 491 -35.84 -0.58 -3.57
CA GLN A 491 -36.86 -1.39 -2.93
C GLN A 491 -36.30 -2.31 -1.85
N HIS A 492 -37.13 -2.73 -0.91
CA HIS A 492 -36.80 -3.68 0.16
C HIS A 492 -35.82 -3.17 1.22
N ILE A 493 -35.61 -1.85 1.33
CA ILE A 493 -34.84 -1.22 2.39
C ILE A 493 -35.74 -0.20 3.10
N ASN A 494 -35.91 -0.35 4.40
CA ASN A 494 -36.73 0.58 5.21
C ASN A 494 -35.97 1.21 6.37
N ARG A 495 -34.66 0.86 6.53
CA ARG A 495 -33.84 1.41 7.62
C ARG A 495 -32.38 1.53 7.18
N ILE A 496 -31.79 2.68 7.46
CA ILE A 496 -30.37 2.97 7.25
C ILE A 496 -29.71 3.17 8.61
N VAL A 497 -28.54 2.55 8.81
CA VAL A 497 -27.68 2.76 9.99
C VAL A 497 -26.27 3.14 9.53
N TYR A 498 -25.54 3.91 10.33
CA TYR A 498 -24.16 4.27 10.06
C TYR A 498 -23.24 3.63 11.11
N ASP A 499 -22.23 2.89 10.67
CA ASP A 499 -21.26 2.23 11.55
C ASP A 499 -20.19 3.22 12.00
N ILE A 500 -20.19 3.52 13.30
CA ILE A 500 -19.29 4.47 13.96
C ILE A 500 -18.18 3.77 14.77
N THR A 501 -17.82 2.54 14.41
CA THR A 501 -16.83 1.76 15.14
C THR A 501 -15.45 1.93 14.48
N SER A 502 -14.41 2.20 15.29
CA SER A 502 -13.02 2.26 14.84
C SER A 502 -12.41 0.87 14.64
N LYS A 503 -11.31 0.79 13.91
CA LYS A 503 -10.46 -0.41 13.81
C LYS A 503 -9.13 -0.16 14.54
N PRO A 504 -8.75 -0.92 15.58
CA PRO A 504 -9.61 -1.86 16.30
C PRO A 504 -10.73 -1.18 17.08
N PRO A 505 -11.76 -1.88 17.65
CA PRO A 505 -11.91 -3.34 17.70
C PRO A 505 -12.56 -3.96 16.46
N ALA A 506 -13.30 -3.19 15.64
CA ALA A 506 -13.88 -3.72 14.42
C ALA A 506 -12.85 -3.85 13.29
N THR A 507 -13.24 -4.56 12.22
CA THR A 507 -12.54 -4.53 10.93
C THR A 507 -13.13 -3.43 10.03
N ILE A 508 -12.55 -3.17 8.88
CA ILE A 508 -13.13 -2.24 7.90
C ILE A 508 -14.31 -2.91 7.22
N GLU A 509 -14.10 -4.07 6.59
CA GLU A 509 -15.19 -4.89 6.03
C GLU A 509 -15.95 -5.61 7.16
N TRP A 510 -17.20 -5.96 6.92
CA TRP A 510 -18.06 -6.61 7.93
C TRP A 510 -17.95 -8.14 7.91
N GLU A 511 -17.59 -8.74 6.76
CA GLU A 511 -17.32 -10.18 6.60
C GLU A 511 -15.93 -10.45 6.01
#